data_91273b63c9efd9fc790beec78abf396d
#
_entry.id   91273b63c9efd9fc790beec78abf396d
#
_cell.length_a   1.000
_cell.length_b   1.000
_cell.length_c   1.000
_cell.angle_alpha   90.00
_cell.angle_beta   90.00
_cell.angle_gamma   90.00
#
_symmetry.space_group_name_H-M   'P 1'
#
loop_
_entity.id
_entity.type
_entity.pdbx_description
1 polymer ?
#
loop_
_entity_poly.entity_id
_entity_poly.type
_entity_poly.pdbx_seq_one_letter_code
_entity_poly.pdbx_strand_id
1 'polypeptide(L)'
;MEIYFVQRKIIFGKKGRQYNIMNRLYFTSDLHFCHDREFIWAERGFKSVSEMNETIIRNWNSMIDENDDCYVLGDIMLGDNTQGLKCLKQLRGHIHIIRGNHDTVNRIPLYESCYNVVKVSNAEYIKAEGYNFYLSHYPTITANLDDGDKPLKAILINLYGHTHQKNNFYVDRPNMYHVGVDSHNCKPIEIGTIIDEIKEKMSECKKFM
;
A
#
# COMPACT_ATOMS: atom_id res chain seq x y z
N MET A 1 13.01 11.93 9.42
CA MET A 1 11.55 12.22 9.38
C MET A 1 11.28 12.84 8.02
N GLU A 2 10.88 12.02 7.06
CA GLU A 2 10.50 12.53 5.75
C GLU A 2 9.06 13.06 5.84
N ILE A 3 8.91 14.36 5.60
CA ILE A 3 7.59 14.99 5.51
C ILE A 3 7.23 14.96 4.03
N TYR A 4 6.34 14.08 3.64
CA TYR A 4 5.79 14.09 2.30
C TYR A 4 4.85 15.28 2.16
N PHE A 5 5.35 16.34 1.56
CA PHE A 5 4.48 17.35 0.95
C PHE A 5 4.07 16.78 -0.41
N VAL A 6 2.78 16.65 -0.66
CA VAL A 6 2.26 16.50 -2.00
C VAL A 6 2.79 17.67 -2.82
N GLN A 7 3.85 17.45 -3.62
CA GLN A 7 4.45 18.51 -4.40
C GLN A 7 3.46 18.89 -5.51
N ARG A 8 2.93 20.11 -5.43
CA ARG A 8 2.14 20.68 -6.52
C ARG A 8 3.09 21.03 -7.67
N LYS A 9 3.16 20.19 -8.67
CA LYS A 9 3.88 20.51 -9.91
C LYS A 9 2.95 21.31 -10.81
N ILE A 10 3.26 22.60 -11.03
CA ILE A 10 2.50 23.46 -11.94
C ILE A 10 3.05 23.22 -13.35
N ILE A 11 2.22 22.68 -14.25
CA ILE A 11 2.56 22.54 -15.66
C ILE A 11 1.71 23.53 -16.47
N PHE A 12 2.37 24.32 -17.31
CA PHE A 12 1.68 25.23 -18.25
C PHE A 12 1.44 24.51 -19.59
N GLY A 13 0.19 24.23 -19.92
CA GLY A 13 -0.19 23.70 -21.21
C GLY A 13 -0.09 24.74 -22.34
N LYS A 14 -0.04 24.29 -23.59
CA LYS A 14 0.12 25.11 -24.81
C LYS A 14 -0.87 26.29 -24.99
N LYS A 15 -1.86 26.47 -24.10
CA LYS A 15 -2.82 27.58 -24.09
C LYS A 15 -2.90 28.32 -22.75
N GLY A 16 -1.82 28.32 -21.94
CA GLY A 16 -1.77 29.03 -20.66
C GLY A 16 -2.70 28.47 -19.57
N ARG A 17 -3.29 27.31 -19.75
CA ARG A 17 -4.04 26.64 -18.68
C ARG A 17 -3.07 26.02 -17.68
N GLN A 18 -3.21 26.44 -16.44
CA GLN A 18 -2.48 25.90 -15.30
C GLN A 18 -3.12 24.56 -14.90
N TYR A 19 -2.37 23.47 -14.99
CA TYR A 19 -2.76 22.18 -14.45
C TYR A 19 -1.99 21.93 -13.16
N ASN A 20 -2.70 21.79 -12.05
CA ASN A 20 -2.12 21.29 -10.81
C ASN A 20 -2.13 19.75 -10.90
N ILE A 21 -0.99 19.15 -11.21
CA ILE A 21 -0.80 17.71 -11.04
C ILE A 21 -0.36 17.52 -9.59
N MET A 22 -1.25 17.01 -8.76
CA MET A 22 -0.89 16.51 -7.44
C MET A 22 -0.48 15.05 -7.61
N ASN A 23 0.74 14.70 -7.20
CA ASN A 23 1.13 13.30 -7.08
C ASN A 23 0.21 12.65 -6.03
N ARG A 24 -0.45 11.58 -6.40
CA ARG A 24 -1.29 10.81 -5.49
C ARG A 24 -0.44 9.82 -4.71
N LEU A 25 -0.90 9.45 -3.53
CA LEU A 25 -0.23 8.51 -2.66
C LEU A 25 -1.11 7.28 -2.44
N TYR A 26 -0.58 6.12 -2.82
CA TYR A 26 -1.27 4.84 -2.74
C TYR A 26 -0.56 3.86 -1.82
N PHE A 27 -1.31 2.85 -1.37
CA PHE A 27 -0.81 1.75 -0.55
C PHE A 27 -1.35 0.43 -1.06
N THR A 28 -0.55 -0.62 -0.89
CA THR A 28 -0.95 -2.02 -1.09
C THR A 28 0.03 -2.94 -0.38
N SER A 29 -0.23 -4.23 -0.37
CA SER A 29 0.69 -5.27 0.09
C SER A 29 0.33 -6.65 -0.48
N ASP A 30 1.19 -7.62 -0.23
CA ASP A 30 0.94 -9.03 -0.50
C ASP A 30 0.61 -9.32 -1.97
N LEU A 31 1.37 -8.70 -2.89
CA LEU A 31 1.19 -8.91 -4.33
C LEU A 31 1.42 -10.37 -4.71
N HIS A 32 2.41 -11.02 -4.07
CA HIS A 32 2.76 -12.41 -4.30
C HIS A 32 2.94 -12.78 -5.77
N PHE A 33 3.56 -11.91 -6.56
CA PHE A 33 3.83 -12.21 -7.96
C PHE A 33 4.57 -13.54 -8.12
N CYS A 34 4.08 -14.36 -9.03
CA CYS A 34 4.63 -15.69 -9.36
C CYS A 34 4.60 -16.70 -8.20
N HIS A 35 3.76 -16.47 -7.18
CA HIS A 35 3.53 -17.43 -6.12
C HIS A 35 2.55 -18.50 -6.62
N ASP A 36 3.10 -19.54 -7.24
CA ASP A 36 2.32 -20.63 -7.83
C ASP A 36 1.89 -21.66 -6.78
N ARG A 37 1.06 -21.21 -5.83
CA ARG A 37 0.36 -22.03 -4.86
C ARG A 37 -1.13 -21.74 -4.95
N GLU A 38 -1.93 -22.81 -5.15
CA GLU A 38 -3.37 -22.70 -5.40
C GLU A 38 -4.10 -21.90 -4.32
N PHE A 39 -3.74 -22.08 -3.06
CA PHE A 39 -4.34 -21.35 -1.94
C PHE A 39 -4.12 -19.82 -1.98
N ILE A 40 -3.17 -19.31 -2.77
CA ILE A 40 -2.99 -17.87 -2.97
C ILE A 40 -3.92 -17.34 -4.07
N TRP A 41 -3.84 -17.91 -5.28
CA TRP A 41 -4.57 -17.36 -6.41
C TRP A 41 -6.03 -17.82 -6.46
N ALA A 42 -6.36 -19.03 -6.00
CA ALA A 42 -7.74 -19.53 -5.99
C ALA A 42 -8.61 -18.81 -4.95
N GLU A 43 -8.09 -18.54 -3.75
CA GLU A 43 -8.82 -17.77 -2.73
C GLU A 43 -9.10 -16.31 -3.13
N ARG A 44 -8.31 -15.77 -4.07
CA ARG A 44 -8.52 -14.48 -4.72
C ARG A 44 -9.50 -14.56 -5.90
N GLY A 45 -9.99 -15.75 -6.24
CA GLY A 45 -10.94 -16.00 -7.32
C GLY A 45 -10.33 -16.17 -8.70
N PHE A 46 -9.01 -16.41 -8.80
CA PHE A 46 -8.31 -16.62 -10.06
C PHE A 46 -8.21 -18.12 -10.40
N LYS A 47 -8.02 -18.43 -11.68
CA LYS A 47 -7.83 -19.80 -12.19
C LYS A 47 -6.36 -20.18 -12.32
N SER A 48 -5.46 -19.23 -12.22
CA SER A 48 -4.02 -19.42 -12.32
C SER A 48 -3.24 -18.25 -11.74
N VAL A 49 -1.96 -18.48 -11.42
CA VAL A 49 -1.02 -17.43 -11.01
C VAL A 49 -0.80 -16.38 -12.10
N SER A 50 -0.86 -16.77 -13.39
CA SER A 50 -0.73 -15.83 -14.50
C SER A 50 -1.89 -14.84 -14.53
N GLU A 51 -3.14 -15.35 -14.43
CA GLU A 51 -4.34 -14.51 -14.38
C GLU A 51 -4.31 -13.55 -13.19
N MET A 52 -3.85 -14.02 -12.02
CA MET A 52 -3.67 -13.18 -10.84
C MET A 52 -2.65 -12.06 -11.12
N ASN A 53 -1.46 -12.40 -11.60
CA ASN A 53 -0.41 -11.44 -11.90
C ASN A 53 -0.87 -10.37 -12.89
N GLU A 54 -1.46 -10.78 -14.01
CA GLU A 54 -1.97 -9.87 -15.04
C GLU A 54 -3.07 -8.95 -14.52
N THR A 55 -3.95 -9.48 -13.67
CA THR A 55 -5.03 -8.70 -13.08
C THR A 55 -4.51 -7.66 -12.08
N ILE A 56 -3.55 -8.02 -11.22
CA ILE A 56 -2.92 -7.08 -10.28
C ILE A 56 -2.22 -5.96 -11.06
N ILE A 57 -1.42 -6.29 -12.09
CA ILE A 57 -0.71 -5.30 -12.93
C ILE A 57 -1.71 -4.38 -13.63
N ARG A 58 -2.75 -4.92 -14.25
CA ARG A 58 -3.79 -4.13 -14.92
C ARG A 58 -4.52 -3.20 -13.96
N ASN A 59 -4.91 -3.70 -12.80
CA ASN A 59 -5.60 -2.92 -11.77
C ASN A 59 -4.72 -1.79 -11.25
N TRP A 60 -3.45 -2.08 -10.95
CA TRP A 60 -2.46 -1.09 -10.53
C TRP A 60 -2.33 0.03 -11.57
N ASN A 61 -2.03 -0.34 -12.83
CA ASN A 61 -1.77 0.62 -13.90
C ASN A 61 -3.03 1.38 -14.36
N SER A 62 -4.22 0.95 -13.95
CA SER A 62 -5.46 1.69 -14.17
C SER A 62 -5.67 2.83 -13.15
N MET A 63 -4.95 2.82 -12.03
CA MET A 63 -5.11 3.76 -10.92
C MET A 63 -3.89 4.67 -10.73
N ILE A 64 -2.70 4.13 -10.94
CA ILE A 64 -1.41 4.78 -10.65
C ILE A 64 -0.79 5.30 -11.94
N ASP A 65 -0.48 6.59 -11.96
CA ASP A 65 0.25 7.25 -13.04
C ASP A 65 1.76 7.29 -12.76
N GLU A 66 2.56 7.66 -13.77
CA GLU A 66 4.04 7.66 -13.70
C GLU A 66 4.64 8.56 -12.59
N ASN A 67 3.88 9.56 -12.13
CA ASN A 67 4.34 10.50 -11.09
C ASN A 67 3.74 10.22 -9.71
N ASP A 68 2.87 9.23 -9.59
CA ASP A 68 2.26 8.88 -8.31
C ASP A 68 3.25 8.06 -7.46
N ASP A 69 3.10 8.13 -6.14
CA ASP A 69 3.85 7.32 -5.18
C ASP A 69 2.99 6.16 -4.68
N CYS A 70 3.57 4.96 -4.58
CA CYS A 70 2.92 3.81 -3.99
C CYS A 70 3.82 3.07 -3.02
N TYR A 71 3.36 2.90 -1.79
CA TYR A 71 3.98 2.02 -0.80
C TYR A 71 3.43 0.60 -0.94
N VAL A 72 4.33 -0.37 -1.14
CA VAL A 72 4.01 -1.80 -1.08
C VAL A 72 4.52 -2.35 0.25
N LEU A 73 3.60 -2.71 1.13
CA LEU A 73 3.92 -3.13 2.50
C LEU A 73 4.24 -4.63 2.57
N GLY A 74 5.17 -5.06 1.70
CA GLY A 74 5.79 -6.37 1.71
C GLY A 74 5.15 -7.43 0.83
N ASP A 75 5.87 -8.53 0.74
CA ASP A 75 5.51 -9.73 0.00
C ASP A 75 5.23 -9.46 -1.49
N ILE A 76 6.26 -8.90 -2.14
CA ILE A 76 6.21 -8.50 -3.55
C ILE A 76 6.07 -9.73 -4.45
N MET A 77 6.92 -10.74 -4.25
CA MET A 77 6.97 -11.92 -5.10
C MET A 77 7.42 -13.17 -4.35
N LEU A 78 7.00 -14.33 -4.85
CA LEU A 78 7.53 -15.62 -4.43
C LEU A 78 7.64 -16.56 -5.65
N GLY A 79 8.66 -17.42 -5.67
CA GLY A 79 8.95 -18.29 -6.82
C GLY A 79 10.10 -17.75 -7.66
N ASP A 80 9.97 -17.74 -8.98
CA ASP A 80 11.02 -17.30 -9.88
C ASP A 80 11.26 -15.79 -9.83
N ASN A 81 12.46 -15.39 -9.39
CA ASN A 81 12.81 -13.99 -9.26
C ASN A 81 12.79 -13.23 -10.60
N THR A 82 13.15 -13.89 -11.70
CA THR A 82 13.17 -13.25 -13.02
C THR A 82 11.78 -12.88 -13.48
N GLN A 83 10.82 -13.78 -13.28
CA GLN A 83 9.42 -13.53 -13.63
C GLN A 83 8.78 -12.52 -12.68
N GLY A 84 9.05 -12.63 -11.37
CA GLY A 84 8.54 -11.68 -10.39
C GLY A 84 9.04 -10.25 -10.66
N LEU A 85 10.32 -10.08 -11.00
CA LEU A 85 10.88 -8.78 -11.40
C LEU A 85 10.29 -8.25 -12.72
N LYS A 86 9.93 -9.12 -13.66
CA LYS A 86 9.21 -8.70 -14.87
C LYS A 86 7.82 -8.14 -14.52
N CYS A 87 7.13 -8.73 -13.54
CA CYS A 87 5.86 -8.20 -13.05
C CYS A 87 6.07 -6.83 -12.38
N LEU A 88 7.02 -6.71 -11.45
CA LEU A 88 7.33 -5.48 -10.72
C LEU A 88 7.68 -4.32 -11.67
N LYS A 89 8.50 -4.57 -12.69
CA LYS A 89 8.89 -3.57 -13.69
C LYS A 89 7.75 -3.07 -14.60
N GLN A 90 6.61 -3.75 -14.64
CA GLN A 90 5.43 -3.31 -15.39
C GLN A 90 4.53 -2.35 -14.59
N LEU A 91 4.77 -2.21 -13.30
CA LEU A 91 4.00 -1.31 -12.44
C LEU A 91 4.44 0.14 -12.67
N ARG A 92 3.47 1.05 -12.80
CA ARG A 92 3.71 2.49 -12.95
C ARG A 92 3.97 3.15 -11.61
N GLY A 93 4.53 4.36 -11.66
CA GLY A 93 4.76 5.23 -10.51
C GLY A 93 6.07 4.93 -9.77
N HIS A 94 6.25 5.63 -8.67
CA HIS A 94 7.39 5.51 -7.77
C HIS A 94 7.07 4.52 -6.65
N ILE A 95 7.75 3.39 -6.61
CA ILE A 95 7.45 2.30 -5.69
C ILE A 95 8.38 2.36 -4.48
N HIS A 96 7.79 2.44 -3.28
CA HIS A 96 8.47 2.34 -2.00
C HIS A 96 8.11 0.99 -1.38
N ILE A 97 9.11 0.17 -1.07
CA ILE A 97 8.89 -1.19 -0.56
C ILE A 97 9.20 -1.25 0.93
N ILE A 98 8.24 -1.71 1.73
CA ILE A 98 8.47 -2.19 3.08
C ILE A 98 8.62 -3.71 2.99
N ARG A 99 9.69 -4.27 3.57
CA ARG A 99 9.97 -5.71 3.46
C ARG A 99 8.92 -6.55 4.20
N GLY A 100 8.43 -7.58 3.51
CA GLY A 100 7.66 -8.67 4.09
C GLY A 100 8.52 -9.89 4.42
N ASN A 101 7.89 -10.94 4.95
CA ASN A 101 8.58 -12.18 5.31
C ASN A 101 9.06 -12.97 4.08
N HIS A 102 8.43 -12.81 2.93
CA HIS A 102 8.88 -13.42 1.69
C HIS A 102 9.93 -12.57 0.93
N ASP A 103 10.17 -11.32 1.33
CA ASP A 103 11.18 -10.45 0.73
C ASP A 103 12.54 -10.70 1.38
N THR A 104 13.18 -11.79 1.00
CA THR A 104 14.48 -12.20 1.56
C THR A 104 15.59 -11.18 1.30
N VAL A 105 16.63 -11.20 2.11
CA VAL A 105 17.80 -10.29 1.96
C VAL A 105 18.38 -10.33 0.55
N ASN A 106 18.38 -11.50 -0.12
CA ASN A 106 18.88 -11.65 -1.47
C ASN A 106 17.97 -11.00 -2.53
N ARG A 107 16.71 -10.69 -2.23
CA ARG A 107 15.79 -10.01 -3.13
C ARG A 107 15.90 -8.50 -3.08
N ILE A 108 16.42 -7.94 -1.99
CA ILE A 108 16.53 -6.48 -1.82
C ILE A 108 17.33 -5.84 -2.97
N PRO A 109 18.57 -6.28 -3.32
CA PRO A 109 19.31 -5.70 -4.42
C PRO A 109 18.60 -5.84 -5.78
N LEU A 110 17.78 -6.90 -5.93
CA LEU A 110 17.00 -7.11 -7.14
C LEU A 110 15.88 -6.07 -7.27
N TYR A 111 15.18 -5.77 -6.16
CA TYR A 111 14.17 -4.71 -6.14
C TYR A 111 14.79 -3.35 -6.41
N GLU A 112 15.89 -3.01 -5.72
CA GLU A 112 16.60 -1.75 -5.88
C GLU A 112 17.17 -1.55 -7.30
N SER A 113 17.37 -2.63 -8.07
CA SER A 113 17.76 -2.56 -9.47
C SER A 113 16.62 -2.21 -10.43
N CYS A 114 15.36 -2.18 -9.97
CA CYS A 114 14.21 -1.83 -10.79
C CYS A 114 14.09 -0.31 -10.88
N TYR A 115 13.92 0.22 -12.10
CA TYR A 115 13.89 1.66 -12.37
C TYR A 115 12.75 2.42 -11.69
N ASN A 116 11.66 1.71 -11.35
CA ASN A 116 10.47 2.24 -10.71
C ASN A 116 10.48 2.05 -9.18
N VAL A 117 11.50 1.41 -8.61
CA VAL A 117 11.67 1.26 -7.16
C VAL A 117 12.57 2.37 -6.62
N VAL A 118 12.03 3.18 -5.72
CA VAL A 118 12.72 4.31 -5.11
C VAL A 118 13.52 3.88 -3.88
N LYS A 119 12.94 3.00 -3.06
CA LYS A 119 13.52 2.61 -1.77
C LYS A 119 12.99 1.27 -1.28
N VAL A 120 13.82 0.55 -0.54
CA VAL A 120 13.44 -0.64 0.23
C VAL A 120 13.79 -0.41 1.69
N SER A 121 12.83 -0.60 2.62
CA SER A 121 13.01 -0.42 4.06
C SER A 121 12.31 -1.53 4.86
N ASN A 122 12.61 -1.63 6.16
CA ASN A 122 11.95 -2.60 7.05
C ASN A 122 10.62 -2.06 7.62
N ALA A 123 10.56 -0.76 7.85
CA ALA A 123 9.40 -0.02 8.32
C ALA A 123 9.63 1.47 8.06
N GLU A 124 8.55 2.26 7.98
CA GLU A 124 8.66 3.71 7.84
C GLU A 124 7.62 4.44 8.69
N TYR A 125 7.99 5.64 9.11
CA TYR A 125 7.07 6.63 9.64
C TYR A 125 6.90 7.73 8.62
N ILE A 126 5.65 7.97 8.20
CA ILE A 126 5.33 9.05 7.27
C ILE A 126 4.24 9.96 7.83
N LYS A 127 4.21 11.19 7.33
CA LYS A 127 3.11 12.13 7.56
C LYS A 127 2.47 12.49 6.23
N ALA A 128 1.18 12.18 6.08
CA ALA A 128 0.42 12.47 4.87
C ALA A 128 -0.96 13.04 5.25
N GLU A 129 -1.47 14.01 4.47
CA GLU A 129 -2.78 14.67 4.70
C GLU A 129 -3.00 15.16 6.15
N GLY A 130 -1.91 15.46 6.86
CA GLY A 130 -1.95 15.90 8.26
C GLY A 130 -2.11 14.78 9.30
N TYR A 131 -2.06 13.52 8.89
CA TYR A 131 -2.10 12.33 9.74
C TYR A 131 -0.74 11.66 9.83
N ASN A 132 -0.53 10.87 10.88
CA ASN A 132 0.72 10.15 11.14
C ASN A 132 0.53 8.67 10.89
N PHE A 133 1.38 8.07 10.06
CA PHE A 133 1.31 6.65 9.71
C PHE A 133 2.61 5.93 10.02
N TYR A 134 2.48 4.73 10.56
CA TYR A 134 3.53 3.75 10.68
C TYR A 134 3.30 2.65 9.65
N LEU A 135 4.23 2.47 8.74
CA LEU A 135 4.16 1.50 7.66
C LEU A 135 4.98 0.28 8.04
N SER A 136 4.35 -0.86 8.10
CA SER A 136 4.99 -2.14 8.41
C SER A 136 4.31 -3.27 7.65
N HIS A 137 5.04 -4.37 7.41
CA HIS A 137 4.41 -5.55 6.83
C HIS A 137 3.47 -6.23 7.84
N TYR A 138 3.93 -6.36 9.09
CA TYR A 138 3.14 -6.98 10.15
C TYR A 138 2.19 -6.00 10.83
N PRO A 139 0.98 -6.44 11.26
CA PRO A 139 0.13 -5.61 12.11
C PRO A 139 0.87 -5.25 13.40
N THR A 140 0.97 -3.96 13.68
CA THR A 140 1.75 -3.42 14.79
C THR A 140 0.89 -2.52 15.65
N ILE A 141 0.87 -2.76 16.95
CA ILE A 141 0.16 -1.91 17.91
C ILE A 141 0.96 -0.63 18.11
N THR A 142 0.45 0.48 17.59
CA THR A 142 1.08 1.81 17.59
C THR A 142 0.43 2.79 18.57
N ALA A 143 -0.69 2.42 19.17
CA ALA A 143 -1.43 3.25 20.11
C ALA A 143 -1.89 2.43 21.32
N ASN A 144 -2.00 3.09 22.48
CA ASN A 144 -2.54 2.49 23.69
C ASN A 144 -4.06 2.23 23.54
N LEU A 145 -4.59 1.32 24.34
CA LEU A 145 -6.03 1.04 24.37
C LEU A 145 -6.86 2.27 24.78
N ASP A 146 -6.27 3.17 25.58
CA ASP A 146 -6.91 4.39 26.10
C ASP A 146 -6.88 5.57 25.10
N ASP A 147 -6.34 5.37 23.91
CA ASP A 147 -6.23 6.43 22.89
C ASP A 147 -7.54 6.66 22.08
N GLY A 148 -8.62 5.94 22.41
CA GLY A 148 -9.91 6.02 21.70
C GLY A 148 -10.54 7.42 21.66
N ASP A 149 -10.26 8.25 22.66
CA ASP A 149 -10.80 9.62 22.75
C ASP A 149 -9.89 10.67 22.08
N LYS A 150 -8.68 10.29 21.66
CA LYS A 150 -7.77 11.23 21.00
C LYS A 150 -8.24 11.56 19.58
N PRO A 151 -8.02 12.80 19.13
CA PRO A 151 -8.24 13.15 17.72
C PRO A 151 -7.37 12.26 16.80
N LEU A 152 -7.91 11.81 15.68
CA LEU A 152 -7.20 10.94 14.73
C LEU A 152 -5.82 11.48 14.32
N LYS A 153 -5.68 12.82 14.21
CA LYS A 153 -4.39 13.48 13.91
C LYS A 153 -3.32 13.33 15.00
N ALA A 154 -3.72 12.99 16.22
CA ALA A 154 -2.82 12.76 17.37
C ALA A 154 -2.46 11.27 17.55
N ILE A 155 -3.08 10.39 16.77
CA ILE A 155 -2.85 8.94 16.84
C ILE A 155 -1.86 8.54 15.75
N LEU A 156 -1.01 7.56 16.03
CA LEU A 156 -0.18 6.91 15.03
C LEU A 156 -0.95 5.74 14.44
N ILE A 157 -1.27 5.82 13.15
CA ILE A 157 -2.04 4.82 12.42
C ILE A 157 -1.07 3.80 11.84
N ASN A 158 -1.29 2.51 12.08
CA ASN A 158 -0.55 1.45 11.41
C ASN A 158 -1.24 1.06 10.10
N LEU A 159 -0.51 1.18 8.98
CA LEU A 159 -0.86 0.54 7.72
C LEU A 159 -0.02 -0.74 7.59
N TYR A 160 -0.66 -1.86 7.27
CA TYR A 160 -0.01 -3.18 7.29
C TYR A 160 -0.55 -4.14 6.23
N GLY A 161 0.17 -5.25 6.01
CA GLY A 161 -0.18 -6.38 5.14
C GLY A 161 -0.24 -7.70 5.89
N HIS A 162 0.35 -8.75 5.31
CA HIS A 162 0.67 -10.05 5.90
C HIS A 162 -0.52 -10.97 6.24
N THR A 163 -1.61 -10.45 6.75
CA THR A 163 -2.69 -11.28 7.33
C THR A 163 -3.65 -11.88 6.30
N HIS A 164 -3.56 -11.48 5.03
CA HIS A 164 -4.44 -11.94 3.94
C HIS A 164 -5.95 -11.85 4.29
N GLN A 165 -6.30 -10.99 5.23
CA GLN A 165 -7.69 -10.83 5.67
C GLN A 165 -8.53 -10.11 4.62
N LYS A 166 -9.84 -10.37 4.64
CA LYS A 166 -10.80 -9.69 3.76
C LYS A 166 -11.31 -8.36 4.34
N ASN A 167 -11.11 -8.13 5.63
CA ASN A 167 -11.52 -6.92 6.32
C ASN A 167 -10.40 -5.86 6.28
N ASN A 168 -10.79 -4.58 6.23
CA ASN A 168 -9.84 -3.47 6.21
C ASN A 168 -9.24 -3.16 7.59
N PHE A 169 -9.84 -3.63 8.69
CA PHE A 169 -9.38 -3.33 10.05
C PHE A 169 -8.96 -4.58 10.81
N TYR A 170 -7.88 -4.48 11.59
CA TYR A 170 -7.40 -5.55 12.45
C TYR A 170 -8.22 -5.59 13.75
N VAL A 171 -8.97 -6.69 13.97
CA VAL A 171 -9.76 -6.89 15.20
C VAL A 171 -10.55 -5.62 15.58
N ASP A 172 -11.21 -5.00 14.59
CA ASP A 172 -12.02 -3.76 14.74
C ASP A 172 -11.28 -2.53 15.29
N ARG A 173 -9.95 -2.53 15.27
CA ARG A 173 -9.16 -1.36 15.69
C ARG A 173 -9.05 -0.32 14.57
N PRO A 174 -9.65 0.87 14.73
CA PRO A 174 -9.68 1.87 13.65
C PRO A 174 -8.31 2.45 13.30
N ASN A 175 -7.32 2.33 14.19
CA ASN A 175 -5.95 2.78 13.96
C ASN A 175 -5.02 1.71 13.39
N MET A 176 -5.56 0.54 12.99
CA MET A 176 -4.81 -0.55 12.36
C MET A 176 -5.52 -0.95 11.06
N TYR A 177 -5.02 -0.43 9.93
CA TYR A 177 -5.65 -0.56 8.63
C TYR A 177 -4.86 -1.47 7.69
N HIS A 178 -5.52 -2.52 7.18
CA HIS A 178 -4.96 -3.49 6.25
C HIS A 178 -5.02 -2.93 4.82
N VAL A 179 -3.88 -2.96 4.11
CA VAL A 179 -3.78 -2.48 2.72
C VAL A 179 -3.55 -3.58 1.70
N GLY A 180 -3.62 -4.84 2.13
CA GLY A 180 -3.35 -6.01 1.27
C GLY A 180 -4.36 -6.13 0.13
N VAL A 181 -3.89 -6.67 -1.00
CA VAL A 181 -4.71 -6.92 -2.19
C VAL A 181 -5.95 -7.76 -1.91
N ASP A 182 -5.92 -8.55 -0.84
CA ASP A 182 -7.02 -9.44 -0.43
C ASP A 182 -8.25 -8.70 0.08
N SER A 183 -8.08 -7.53 0.72
CA SER A 183 -9.18 -6.67 1.21
C SER A 183 -9.61 -5.60 0.21
N HIS A 184 -8.82 -5.38 -0.85
CA HIS A 184 -9.05 -4.28 -1.81
C HIS A 184 -9.26 -4.75 -3.26
N ASN A 185 -9.78 -5.96 -3.47
CA ASN A 185 -10.09 -6.50 -4.80
C ASN A 185 -8.89 -6.42 -5.77
N CYS A 186 -7.71 -6.76 -5.31
CA CYS A 186 -6.45 -6.71 -6.06
C CYS A 186 -6.14 -5.31 -6.64
N LYS A 187 -6.44 -4.25 -5.89
CA LYS A 187 -6.18 -2.84 -6.27
C LYS A 187 -5.40 -2.13 -5.17
N PRO A 188 -4.47 -1.21 -5.52
CA PRO A 188 -3.96 -0.24 -4.57
C PRO A 188 -5.06 0.67 -4.04
N ILE A 189 -4.90 1.18 -2.82
CA ILE A 189 -5.84 2.11 -2.18
C ILE A 189 -5.20 3.47 -1.97
N GLU A 190 -5.93 4.54 -2.29
CA GLU A 190 -5.47 5.93 -2.11
C GLU A 190 -5.57 6.37 -0.66
N ILE A 191 -4.61 7.19 -0.20
CA ILE A 191 -4.53 7.68 1.18
C ILE A 191 -5.81 8.39 1.65
N GLY A 192 -6.47 9.13 0.76
CA GLY A 192 -7.73 9.82 1.06
C GLY A 192 -8.83 8.84 1.46
N THR A 193 -8.97 7.75 0.70
CA THR A 193 -9.94 6.69 0.99
C THR A 193 -9.66 6.02 2.34
N ILE A 194 -8.39 5.69 2.62
CA ILE A 194 -7.98 5.12 3.92
C ILE A 194 -8.41 6.02 5.09
N ILE A 195 -8.12 7.31 4.97
CA ILE A 195 -8.46 8.30 6.02
C ILE A 195 -9.98 8.39 6.23
N ASP A 196 -10.77 8.36 5.18
CA ASP A 196 -12.22 8.48 5.28
C ASP A 196 -12.85 7.21 5.88
N GLU A 197 -12.39 6.02 5.49
CA GLU A 197 -12.83 4.76 6.12
C GLU A 197 -12.45 4.68 7.60
N ILE A 198 -11.26 5.14 7.99
CA ILE A 198 -10.85 5.19 9.41
C ILE A 198 -11.75 6.13 10.21
N LYS A 199 -12.09 7.32 9.67
CA LYS A 199 -13.01 8.26 10.34
C LYS A 199 -14.40 7.66 10.54
N GLU A 200 -14.91 6.97 9.52
CA GLU A 200 -16.18 6.27 9.58
C GLU A 200 -16.17 5.21 10.70
N LYS A 201 -15.16 4.33 10.70
CA LYS A 201 -14.99 3.30 11.73
C LYS A 201 -14.88 3.88 13.14
N MET A 202 -14.12 4.97 13.31
CA MET A 202 -14.03 5.67 14.61
C MET A 202 -15.38 6.24 15.06
N SER A 203 -16.18 6.74 14.12
CA SER A 203 -17.51 7.28 14.45
C SER A 203 -18.49 6.18 14.88
N GLU A 204 -18.38 5.00 14.29
CA GLU A 204 -19.14 3.82 14.69
C GLU A 204 -18.78 3.38 16.11
N CYS A 205 -17.48 3.23 16.42
CA CYS A 205 -17.02 2.84 17.75
C CYS A 205 -17.53 3.78 18.85
N LYS A 206 -17.61 5.09 18.59
CA LYS A 206 -18.12 6.08 19.55
C LYS A 206 -19.64 6.03 19.80
N LYS A 207 -20.41 5.46 18.88
CA LYS A 207 -21.87 5.30 19.05
C LYS A 207 -22.25 4.15 19.98
N PHE A 208 -21.33 3.25 20.26
CA PHE A 208 -21.55 2.06 21.09
C PHE A 208 -20.90 2.16 22.48
N MET A 209 -20.24 3.28 22.80
CA MET A 209 -19.76 3.65 24.13
C MET A 209 -20.74 4.64 24.79
#